data_0706e575c02329c532e4524a2c72dedc
#
_entry.id   0706e575c02329c532e4524a2c72dedc
#
_cell.length_a   1.000
_cell.length_b   1.000
_cell.length_c   1.000
_cell.angle_alpha   90.00
_cell.angle_beta   90.00
_cell.angle_gamma   90.00
#
_symmetry.space_group_name_H-M   'P 1'
#
loop_
_entity.id
_entity.type
_entity.pdbx_description
1 polymer ?
#
loop_
_entity_poly.entity_id
_entity_poly.type
_entity_poly.pdbx_seq_one_letter_code
_entity_poly.pdbx_strand_id
1 'polypeptide(L)'
;MEFSHIPVLLEQAVDALAVKENGIYVDGTAGGGGHSSEILSRLTTGKLISIDQDPDAILTLTERFKKNENSIIIKGNFADMVSLLHSRGVGRVDGVLLDIGVSSHQLDTAERGFSFHEDAPLDMRMSQSGTTAAELVLSLIHISEPTRHSLIS
;
A
#
# COMPACT_ATOMS: atom_id res chain seq x y z
N MET A 1 -4.84 -20.40 -0.03
CA MET A 1 -4.44 -20.02 -1.40
C MET A 1 -3.11 -19.32 -1.32
N GLU A 2 -2.13 -19.82 -2.04
CA GLU A 2 -0.78 -19.26 -2.05
C GLU A 2 -0.78 -18.02 -2.98
N PHE A 3 -0.51 -16.85 -2.44
CA PHE A 3 -0.38 -15.61 -3.22
C PHE A 3 0.90 -15.69 -4.06
N SER A 4 0.78 -16.14 -5.30
CA SER A 4 1.88 -16.21 -6.26
C SER A 4 1.77 -15.08 -7.31
N HIS A 5 1.50 -13.85 -6.85
CA HIS A 5 1.56 -12.72 -7.76
C HIS A 5 2.96 -12.14 -7.75
N ILE A 6 3.68 -12.30 -8.85
CA ILE A 6 4.97 -11.62 -9.06
C ILE A 6 4.63 -10.21 -9.56
N PRO A 7 5.02 -9.15 -8.84
CA PRO A 7 4.79 -7.78 -9.32
C PRO A 7 5.42 -7.59 -10.70
N VAL A 8 4.72 -6.87 -11.56
CA VAL A 8 5.26 -6.45 -12.86
C VAL A 8 6.46 -5.54 -12.60
N LEU A 9 7.61 -5.83 -13.24
CA LEU A 9 8.87 -5.07 -13.10
C LEU A 9 9.52 -5.15 -11.70
N LEU A 10 9.29 -6.21 -10.92
CA LEU A 10 9.85 -6.37 -9.57
C LEU A 10 11.38 -6.21 -9.56
N GLU A 11 12.08 -6.97 -10.39
CA GLU A 11 13.55 -6.94 -10.46
C GLU A 11 14.05 -5.58 -10.93
N GLN A 12 13.43 -5.03 -11.98
CA GLN A 12 13.82 -3.74 -12.56
C GLN A 12 13.63 -2.58 -11.57
N ALA A 13 12.55 -2.59 -10.80
CA ALA A 13 12.29 -1.57 -9.78
C ALA A 13 13.33 -1.62 -8.65
N VAL A 14 13.66 -2.83 -8.17
CA VAL A 14 14.66 -2.99 -7.10
C VAL A 14 16.08 -2.77 -7.63
N ASP A 15 16.37 -3.10 -8.88
CA ASP A 15 17.66 -2.77 -9.51
C ASP A 15 17.86 -1.26 -9.64
N ALA A 16 16.81 -0.53 -10.06
CA ALA A 16 16.84 0.93 -10.12
C ALA A 16 17.03 1.58 -8.74
N LEU A 17 16.56 0.94 -7.67
CA LEU A 17 16.77 1.38 -6.28
C LEU A 17 18.25 1.28 -5.86
N ALA A 18 19.07 0.50 -6.57
CA ALA A 18 20.52 0.30 -6.34
C ALA A 18 20.82 -0.05 -4.87
N VAL A 19 20.17 -1.10 -4.37
CA VAL A 19 20.22 -1.50 -2.96
C VAL A 19 21.63 -1.82 -2.52
N LYS A 20 22.11 -1.10 -1.49
CA LYS A 20 23.39 -1.33 -0.79
C LYS A 20 23.15 -2.22 0.43
N GLU A 21 24.03 -3.16 0.70
CA GLU A 21 23.91 -4.15 1.76
C GLU A 21 23.67 -3.58 3.17
N ASN A 22 24.16 -2.36 3.44
CA ASN A 22 24.05 -1.66 4.72
C ASN A 22 23.11 -0.45 4.69
N GLY A 23 22.36 -0.25 3.58
CA GLY A 23 21.48 0.89 3.40
C GLY A 23 20.16 0.75 4.15
N ILE A 24 19.44 1.85 4.24
CA ILE A 24 18.09 1.91 4.82
C ILE A 24 17.11 2.25 3.72
N TYR A 25 16.12 1.38 3.51
CA TYR A 25 15.14 1.50 2.44
C TYR A 25 13.72 1.50 2.97
N VAL A 26 12.82 2.09 2.22
CA VAL A 26 11.39 2.11 2.52
C VAL A 26 10.64 1.54 1.33
N ASP A 27 9.76 0.59 1.59
CA ASP A 27 8.69 0.17 0.71
C ASP A 27 7.38 0.75 1.26
N GLY A 28 6.87 1.81 0.63
CA GLY A 28 5.71 2.56 1.12
C GLY A 28 4.37 1.99 0.69
N THR A 29 4.38 0.91 -0.10
CA THR A 29 3.21 0.21 -0.65
C THR A 29 3.46 -1.31 -0.62
N ALA A 30 3.80 -1.81 0.57
CA ALA A 30 4.41 -3.12 0.72
C ALA A 30 3.51 -4.30 0.32
N GLY A 31 2.19 -4.17 0.44
CA GLY A 31 1.21 -5.17 0.01
C GLY A 31 1.52 -6.58 0.52
N GLY A 32 1.59 -7.55 -0.38
CA GLY A 32 1.99 -8.93 -0.07
C GLY A 32 3.49 -9.15 0.17
N GLY A 33 4.32 -8.10 0.08
CA GLY A 33 5.75 -8.13 0.39
C GLY A 33 6.64 -8.64 -0.76
N GLY A 34 6.20 -8.55 -2.00
CA GLY A 34 7.00 -8.96 -3.16
C GLY A 34 8.27 -8.14 -3.28
N HIS A 35 8.15 -6.83 -3.47
CA HIS A 35 9.27 -5.89 -3.53
C HIS A 35 10.08 -5.90 -2.22
N SER A 36 9.39 -5.90 -1.07
CA SER A 36 10.01 -5.99 0.25
C SER A 36 10.92 -7.22 0.39
N SER A 37 10.49 -8.39 -0.11
CA SER A 37 11.32 -9.61 -0.08
C SER A 37 12.58 -9.47 -0.90
N GLU A 38 12.48 -8.90 -2.10
CA GLU A 38 13.61 -8.72 -2.99
C GLU A 38 14.60 -7.69 -2.43
N ILE A 39 14.12 -6.59 -1.84
CA ILE A 39 15.00 -5.63 -1.15
C ILE A 39 15.71 -6.30 0.03
N LEU A 40 14.97 -7.04 0.87
CA LEU A 40 15.54 -7.75 2.04
C LEU A 40 16.60 -8.78 1.64
N SER A 41 16.47 -9.44 0.49
CA SER A 41 17.44 -10.42 0.01
C SER A 41 18.81 -9.79 -0.30
N ARG A 42 18.84 -8.49 -0.60
CA ARG A 42 20.04 -7.71 -0.93
C ARG A 42 20.67 -7.03 0.29
N LEU A 43 19.98 -7.03 1.44
CA LEU A 43 20.48 -6.40 2.66
C LEU A 43 21.25 -7.41 3.53
N THR A 44 22.37 -6.96 4.10
CA THR A 44 23.16 -7.73 5.08
C THR A 44 23.02 -7.13 6.48
N THR A 45 23.37 -5.86 6.64
CA THR A 45 23.27 -5.10 7.90
C THR A 45 22.34 -3.92 7.82
N GLY A 46 21.85 -3.62 6.61
CA GLY A 46 20.87 -2.57 6.35
C GLY A 46 19.49 -2.89 6.90
N LYS A 47 18.55 -1.99 6.70
CA LYS A 47 17.16 -2.15 7.16
C LYS A 47 16.17 -1.83 6.06
N LEU A 48 15.05 -2.55 6.07
CA LEU A 48 13.86 -2.24 5.28
C LEU A 48 12.72 -1.86 6.20
N ILE A 49 12.08 -0.75 5.89
CA ILE A 49 10.83 -0.33 6.52
C ILE A 49 9.70 -0.54 5.50
N SER A 50 8.83 -1.49 5.78
CA SER A 50 7.66 -1.79 4.96
C SER A 50 6.43 -1.10 5.55
N ILE A 51 5.80 -0.23 4.77
CA ILE A 51 4.62 0.54 5.19
C ILE A 51 3.42 0.09 4.34
N ASP A 52 2.31 -0.17 4.97
CA ASP A 52 1.03 -0.36 4.30
C ASP A 52 -0.12 0.11 5.19
N GLN A 53 -1.20 0.59 4.58
CA GLN A 53 -2.41 0.98 5.29
C GLN A 53 -3.41 -0.16 5.44
N ASP A 54 -3.29 -1.22 4.61
CA ASP A 54 -4.18 -2.37 4.61
C ASP A 54 -3.82 -3.32 5.76
N PRO A 55 -4.73 -3.59 6.71
CA PRO A 55 -4.49 -4.55 7.79
C PRO A 55 -4.13 -5.96 7.29
N ASP A 56 -4.68 -6.40 6.15
CA ASP A 56 -4.40 -7.73 5.59
C ASP A 56 -2.97 -7.82 5.07
N ALA A 57 -2.47 -6.74 4.45
CA ALA A 57 -1.08 -6.60 4.06
C ALA A 57 -0.14 -6.67 5.28
N ILE A 58 -0.46 -5.94 6.35
CA ILE A 58 0.32 -5.93 7.60
C ILE A 58 0.41 -7.33 8.23
N LEU A 59 -0.69 -8.07 8.26
CA LEU A 59 -0.69 -9.44 8.75
C LEU A 59 0.23 -10.34 7.90
N THR A 60 0.10 -10.26 6.59
CA THR A 60 0.92 -11.02 5.63
C THR A 60 2.41 -10.71 5.79
N LEU A 61 2.77 -9.42 5.85
CA LEU A 61 4.15 -8.98 6.04
C LEU A 61 4.73 -9.47 7.37
N THR A 62 3.94 -9.37 8.45
CA THR A 62 4.36 -9.79 9.80
C THR A 62 4.70 -11.29 9.83
N GLU A 63 3.85 -12.13 9.24
CA GLU A 63 4.13 -13.56 9.14
C GLU A 63 5.33 -13.87 8.23
N ARG A 64 5.39 -13.20 7.08
CA ARG A 64 6.43 -13.44 6.08
C ARG A 64 7.83 -13.08 6.59
N PHE A 65 7.95 -11.96 7.32
CA PHE A 65 9.23 -11.41 7.76
C PHE A 65 9.53 -11.61 9.24
N LYS A 66 8.74 -12.39 9.98
CA LYS A 66 8.87 -12.61 11.43
C LYS A 66 10.26 -13.03 11.92
N LYS A 67 11.06 -13.63 11.04
CA LYS A 67 12.42 -14.11 11.34
C LYS A 67 13.50 -13.19 10.78
N ASN A 68 13.13 -12.09 10.14
CA ASN A 68 14.08 -11.20 9.50
C ASN A 68 14.31 -9.96 10.38
N GLU A 69 15.46 -9.89 11.04
CA GLU A 69 15.83 -8.81 11.96
C GLU A 69 16.05 -7.46 11.25
N ASN A 70 16.20 -7.47 9.93
CA ASN A 70 16.39 -6.28 9.11
C ASN A 70 15.05 -5.66 8.66
N SER A 71 13.92 -6.30 8.96
CA SER A 71 12.58 -5.85 8.57
C SER A 71 11.87 -5.11 9.69
N ILE A 72 11.33 -3.94 9.38
CA ILE A 72 10.47 -3.15 10.24
C ILE A 72 9.15 -2.95 9.51
N ILE A 73 8.03 -3.33 10.12
CA ILE A 73 6.70 -3.22 9.53
C ILE A 73 5.93 -2.13 10.26
N ILE A 74 5.32 -1.23 9.50
CA ILE A 74 4.54 -0.11 10.03
C ILE A 74 3.18 -0.06 9.33
N LYS A 75 2.11 -0.12 10.12
CA LYS A 75 0.77 0.18 9.61
C LYS A 75 0.60 1.69 9.48
N GLY A 76 0.35 2.18 8.27
CA GLY A 76 0.15 3.60 8.02
C GLY A 76 0.02 3.93 6.54
N ASN A 77 -0.29 5.18 6.25
CA ASN A 77 -0.31 5.68 4.88
C ASN A 77 1.07 6.23 4.51
N PHE A 78 1.57 5.94 3.31
CA PHE A 78 2.84 6.49 2.83
C PHE A 78 2.84 8.03 2.76
N ALA A 79 1.67 8.67 2.70
CA ALA A 79 1.55 10.13 2.80
C ALA A 79 2.12 10.67 4.12
N ASP A 80 2.07 9.86 5.19
CA ASP A 80 2.59 10.19 6.52
C ASP A 80 4.00 9.63 6.76
N MET A 81 4.68 9.14 5.70
CA MET A 81 5.95 8.41 5.79
C MET A 81 6.99 9.12 6.66
N VAL A 82 7.16 10.44 6.50
CA VAL A 82 8.16 11.20 7.24
C VAL A 82 7.92 11.10 8.75
N SER A 83 6.69 11.29 9.21
CA SER A 83 6.34 11.21 10.62
C SER A 83 6.45 9.78 11.15
N LEU A 84 6.06 8.79 10.36
CA LEU A 84 6.18 7.37 10.69
C LEU A 84 7.65 6.95 10.87
N LEU A 85 8.53 7.37 9.98
CA LEU A 85 9.97 7.09 10.06
C LEU A 85 10.62 7.79 11.27
N HIS A 86 10.31 9.07 11.50
CA HIS A 86 10.82 9.81 12.65
C HIS A 86 10.39 9.17 13.98
N SER A 87 9.15 8.67 14.07
CA SER A 87 8.67 7.96 15.28
C SER A 87 9.46 6.68 15.60
N ARG A 88 10.18 6.14 14.61
CA ARG A 88 11.06 4.97 14.75
C ARG A 88 12.53 5.32 14.80
N GLY A 89 12.86 6.61 14.96
CA GLY A 89 14.24 7.11 15.03
C GLY A 89 14.99 7.08 13.69
N VAL A 90 14.26 6.95 12.56
CA VAL A 90 14.84 6.94 11.23
C VAL A 90 14.78 8.36 10.65
N GLY A 91 15.93 9.04 10.56
CA GLY A 91 16.02 10.40 10.05
C GLY A 91 16.43 10.50 8.57
N ARG A 92 17.02 9.43 8.01
CA ARG A 92 17.46 9.39 6.60
C ARG A 92 17.29 7.97 6.05
N VAL A 93 16.96 7.89 4.77
CA VAL A 93 16.89 6.63 4.01
C VAL A 93 17.70 6.74 2.71
N ASP A 94 18.20 5.62 2.20
CA ASP A 94 18.96 5.55 0.96
C ASP A 94 18.07 5.44 -0.26
N GLY A 95 16.83 4.96 -0.10
CA GLY A 95 15.87 4.87 -1.18
C GLY A 95 14.46 4.57 -0.69
N VAL A 96 13.49 4.93 -1.53
CA VAL A 96 12.04 4.70 -1.32
C VAL A 96 11.47 4.07 -2.56
N LEU A 97 10.68 3.02 -2.38
CA LEU A 97 9.90 2.38 -3.43
C LEU A 97 8.41 2.64 -3.15
N LEU A 98 7.71 3.05 -4.20
CA LEU A 98 6.25 3.20 -4.19
C LEU A 98 5.68 2.54 -5.43
N ASP A 99 4.87 1.50 -5.25
CA ASP A 99 4.08 0.84 -6.29
C ASP A 99 2.62 1.22 -6.09
N ILE A 100 2.24 2.38 -6.67
CA ILE A 100 0.94 3.02 -6.41
C ILE A 100 -0.14 2.33 -7.24
N GLY A 101 -1.05 1.64 -6.57
CA GLY A 101 -2.16 0.92 -7.19
C GLY A 101 -2.98 0.15 -6.17
N VAL A 102 -3.81 -0.76 -6.67
CA VAL A 102 -4.56 -1.74 -5.87
C VAL A 102 -3.83 -3.07 -5.89
N SER A 103 -3.84 -3.80 -4.78
CA SER A 103 -3.25 -5.14 -4.73
C SER A 103 -4.18 -6.17 -5.37
N SER A 104 -3.60 -7.30 -5.83
CA SER A 104 -4.40 -8.42 -6.34
C SER A 104 -5.37 -8.92 -5.29
N HIS A 105 -4.96 -8.97 -4.02
CA HIS A 105 -5.84 -9.36 -2.91
C HIS A 105 -7.07 -8.44 -2.81
N GLN A 106 -6.89 -7.13 -2.99
CA GLN A 106 -8.01 -6.17 -3.00
C GLN A 106 -8.93 -6.37 -4.19
N LEU A 107 -8.41 -6.73 -5.36
CA LEU A 107 -9.20 -7.02 -6.56
C LEU A 107 -9.93 -8.35 -6.48
N ASP A 108 -9.29 -9.38 -5.91
CA ASP A 108 -9.81 -10.74 -5.84
C ASP A 108 -10.80 -10.95 -4.68
N THR A 109 -10.85 -10.01 -3.73
CA THR A 109 -11.77 -10.05 -2.60
C THR A 109 -12.98 -9.17 -2.88
N ALA A 110 -14.10 -9.78 -3.29
CA ALA A 110 -15.30 -9.04 -3.74
C ALA A 110 -15.80 -8.01 -2.73
N GLU A 111 -15.80 -8.35 -1.44
CA GLU A 111 -16.29 -7.51 -0.35
C GLU A 111 -15.47 -6.22 -0.17
N ARG A 112 -14.23 -6.17 -0.71
CA ARG A 112 -13.40 -4.98 -0.70
C ARG A 112 -13.88 -3.91 -1.70
N GLY A 113 -14.72 -4.27 -2.68
CA GLY A 113 -15.35 -3.35 -3.63
C GLY A 113 -14.41 -2.69 -4.65
N PHE A 114 -13.23 -3.26 -4.92
CA PHE A 114 -12.27 -2.75 -5.91
C PHE A 114 -12.48 -3.31 -7.32
N SER A 115 -13.29 -4.36 -7.46
CA SER A 115 -13.57 -5.02 -8.74
C SER A 115 -15.05 -4.95 -9.07
N PHE A 116 -15.37 -4.90 -10.37
CA PHE A 116 -16.74 -4.98 -10.89
C PHE A 116 -17.09 -6.38 -11.43
N HIS A 117 -16.20 -7.36 -11.24
CA HIS A 117 -16.43 -8.73 -11.73
C HIS A 117 -17.49 -9.48 -10.92
N GLU A 118 -17.64 -9.13 -9.65
CA GLU A 118 -18.62 -9.70 -8.75
C GLU A 118 -19.47 -8.60 -8.12
N ASP A 119 -20.74 -8.91 -7.84
CA ASP A 119 -21.65 -7.97 -7.17
C ASP A 119 -21.32 -7.91 -5.67
N ALA A 120 -20.89 -6.75 -5.21
CA ALA A 120 -20.42 -6.53 -3.85
C ALA A 120 -20.62 -5.07 -3.43
N PRO A 121 -20.61 -4.75 -2.12
CA PRO A 121 -20.66 -3.38 -1.64
C PRO A 121 -19.55 -2.50 -2.24
N LEU A 122 -19.87 -1.27 -2.63
CA LEU A 122 -18.91 -0.29 -3.11
C LEU A 122 -18.15 0.31 -1.91
N ASP A 123 -17.20 -0.46 -1.36
CA ASP A 123 -16.41 -0.08 -0.19
C ASP A 123 -15.16 0.72 -0.59
N MET A 124 -14.19 0.11 -1.27
CA MET A 124 -12.94 0.66 -1.78
C MET A 124 -12.00 1.28 -0.71
N ARG A 125 -12.17 0.94 0.58
CA ARG A 125 -11.29 1.41 1.66
C ARG A 125 -10.08 0.49 1.80
N MET A 126 -8.93 0.93 1.37
CA MET A 126 -7.68 0.17 1.55
C MET A 126 -7.38 -0.08 3.03
N SER A 127 -7.59 0.92 3.88
CA SER A 127 -7.37 0.84 5.34
C SER A 127 -8.46 0.08 6.10
N GLN A 128 -9.55 -0.30 5.43
CA GLN A 128 -10.77 -0.90 6.00
C GLN A 128 -11.44 0.00 7.08
N SER A 129 -11.16 1.28 7.07
CA SER A 129 -11.69 2.25 8.04
C SER A 129 -12.00 3.58 7.36
N GLY A 130 -12.88 4.39 7.98
CA GLY A 130 -13.30 5.67 7.42
C GLY A 130 -14.47 5.54 6.45
N THR A 131 -14.67 6.55 5.60
CA THR A 131 -15.77 6.68 4.64
C THR A 131 -15.61 5.72 3.47
N THR A 132 -16.65 4.99 3.13
CA THR A 132 -16.71 4.12 1.95
C THR A 132 -16.86 4.93 0.66
N ALA A 133 -16.52 4.31 -0.48
CA ALA A 133 -16.77 4.94 -1.78
C ALA A 133 -18.27 5.17 -2.02
N ALA A 134 -19.14 4.28 -1.57
CA ALA A 134 -20.60 4.47 -1.65
C ALA A 134 -21.05 5.72 -0.90
N GLU A 135 -20.61 5.90 0.35
CA GLU A 135 -20.94 7.09 1.16
C GLU A 135 -20.40 8.37 0.51
N LEU A 136 -19.18 8.33 -0.03
CA LEU A 136 -18.59 9.46 -0.71
C LEU A 136 -19.40 9.86 -1.96
N VAL A 137 -19.72 8.90 -2.83
CA VAL A 137 -20.52 9.14 -4.05
C VAL A 137 -21.90 9.68 -3.70
N LEU A 138 -22.58 9.10 -2.72
CA LEU A 138 -23.91 9.54 -2.30
C LEU A 138 -23.89 10.93 -1.64
N SER A 139 -22.82 11.28 -0.91
CA SER A 139 -22.68 12.61 -0.32
C SER A 139 -22.41 13.69 -1.38
N LEU A 140 -21.66 13.38 -2.41
CA LEU A 140 -21.28 14.31 -3.47
C LEU A 140 -22.42 14.59 -4.46
N ILE A 141 -23.44 13.73 -4.57
CA ILE A 141 -24.57 13.94 -5.47
C ILE A 141 -25.34 15.24 -5.12
N HIS A 142 -25.33 15.65 -3.86
CA HIS A 142 -25.93 16.90 -3.41
C HIS A 142 -25.04 18.13 -3.66
N ILE A 143 -23.76 17.94 -3.88
CA ILE A 143 -22.78 19.02 -4.13
C ILE A 143 -22.64 19.30 -5.64
N SER A 144 -22.85 18.27 -6.45
CA SER A 144 -22.65 18.35 -7.90
C SER A 144 -23.94 18.50 -8.71
N GLU A 145 -25.08 18.88 -8.10
CA GLU A 145 -26.21 19.39 -8.88
C GLU A 145 -25.93 20.83 -9.32
N PRO A 146 -25.32 21.05 -10.48
CA PRO A 146 -25.21 22.41 -10.99
C PRO A 146 -26.56 22.81 -11.53
N THR A 147 -27.19 23.80 -10.94
CA THR A 147 -27.94 24.85 -11.66
C THR A 147 -28.60 24.38 -12.98
N ARG A 148 -29.38 23.34 -12.96
CA ARG A 148 -30.21 22.98 -14.09
C ARG A 148 -31.55 23.79 -14.12
N HIS A 149 -31.73 24.70 -13.17
CA HIS A 149 -32.96 25.49 -13.00
C HIS A 149 -32.91 26.92 -13.52
N SER A 150 -31.87 27.38 -14.20
CA SER A 150 -31.82 28.76 -14.68
C SER A 150 -31.94 28.99 -16.19
N LEU A 151 -32.41 27.98 -16.95
CA LEU A 151 -32.58 28.11 -18.41
C LEU A 151 -33.96 27.70 -18.93
N ILE A 152 -35.01 27.87 -18.12
CA ILE A 152 -36.41 27.86 -18.60
C ILE A 152 -37.10 29.14 -18.13
N SER A 153 -36.95 30.17 -18.91
CA SER A 153 -37.81 31.31 -18.98
C SER A 153 -37.99 31.70 -20.44
#